data_32fcd5ce47a353c23f7aab111aa06da9
#
_entry.id   32fcd5ce47a353c23f7aab111aa06da9
#
_cell.length_a   1.000
_cell.length_b   1.000
_cell.length_c   1.000
_cell.angle_alpha   90.00
_cell.angle_beta   90.00
_cell.angle_gamma   90.00
#
_symmetry.space_group_name_H-M   'P 1'
#
loop_
_entity.id
_entity.type
_entity.pdbx_description
1 polymer ?
#
loop_
_entity_poly.entity_id
_entity_poly.type
_entity_poly.pdbx_seq_one_letter_code
_entity_poly.pdbx_strand_id
1 'polypeptide(L)'
;MRLLLWGRGISALGDGLWFTLWAIYFTRVVGLSATAVGIGMAIAAGVGLASVIPLGALADRYNARTILLVITVAQAFAMASYLLVDAFTGFLLATIVFVGLTNGGQAVRTALVAGLVSDNAARVTALAQLRVAQHVGYAAGAGAGALVLTADRLPVYQGAVVVNTVTFVVLAVLTAFVPAGRTERPAPRAARRALRDRPYVAVVSTTAVLAMCWAMLSTGLPLWIAGSTSLPLGLSGIVVIISSVGIAALQIPASRFARTPEQAARTAVWSGLALAASCVLVSITGPLAGAVGVTVIVAAAALHLTGELGYVSASWGLSVNLMAEDARGAYQAVSQTATATVQMFAPAVFTLALDGLGAGGWLLIGAIFALVAAPVPALTRWALRTRSADAGVVHQ
;
A
#
# COMPACT_ATOMS: atom_id res chain seq x y z
N MET A 1 9.37 -18.57 -4.05
CA MET A 1 9.36 -17.45 -3.05
C MET A 1 10.66 -16.64 -3.03
N ARG A 2 11.85 -17.22 -2.87
CA ARG A 2 13.12 -16.46 -2.78
C ARG A 2 13.32 -15.47 -3.93
N LEU A 3 13.07 -15.87 -5.18
CA LEU A 3 13.19 -15.00 -6.35
C LEU A 3 12.24 -13.79 -6.30
N LEU A 4 10.99 -13.99 -5.84
CA LEU A 4 10.05 -12.89 -5.66
C LEU A 4 10.49 -11.92 -4.56
N LEU A 5 11.06 -12.43 -3.45
CA LEU A 5 11.58 -11.60 -2.36
C LEU A 5 12.74 -10.72 -2.84
N TRP A 6 13.76 -11.32 -3.49
CA TRP A 6 14.88 -10.57 -4.04
C TRP A 6 14.44 -9.58 -5.11
N GLY A 7 13.59 -10.03 -6.06
CA GLY A 7 13.05 -9.16 -7.10
C GLY A 7 12.29 -7.97 -6.52
N ARG A 8 11.46 -8.19 -5.48
CA ARG A 8 10.72 -7.11 -4.83
C ARG A 8 11.62 -6.16 -4.06
N GLY A 9 12.62 -6.66 -3.36
CA GLY A 9 13.61 -5.82 -2.66
C GLY A 9 14.40 -4.93 -3.62
N ILE A 10 14.88 -5.49 -4.73
CA ILE A 10 15.63 -4.76 -5.77
C ILE A 10 14.73 -3.71 -6.45
N SER A 11 13.51 -4.10 -6.86
CA SER A 11 12.56 -3.15 -7.45
C SER A 11 12.20 -2.03 -6.46
N ALA A 12 12.04 -2.35 -5.19
CA ALA A 12 11.72 -1.36 -4.16
C ALA A 12 12.88 -0.37 -3.91
N LEU A 13 14.12 -0.75 -4.15
CA LEU A 13 15.25 0.18 -4.12
C LEU A 13 15.09 1.24 -5.23
N GLY A 14 14.77 0.81 -6.45
CA GLY A 14 14.46 1.76 -7.54
C GLY A 14 13.23 2.62 -7.23
N ASP A 15 12.17 2.03 -6.68
CA ASP A 15 10.96 2.75 -6.27
C ASP A 15 11.28 3.83 -5.23
N GLY A 16 12.09 3.53 -4.21
CA GLY A 16 12.50 4.48 -3.16
C GLY A 16 13.37 5.61 -3.69
N LEU A 17 14.31 5.29 -4.57
CA LEU A 17 15.13 6.25 -5.29
C LEU A 17 14.23 7.23 -6.06
N TRP A 18 13.33 6.72 -6.90
CA TRP A 18 12.43 7.52 -7.72
C TRP A 18 11.44 8.34 -6.88
N PHE A 19 10.87 7.76 -5.84
CA PHE A 19 9.94 8.47 -4.95
C PHE A 19 10.55 9.72 -4.31
N THR A 20 11.84 9.70 -4.02
CA THR A 20 12.55 10.86 -3.47
C THR A 20 12.76 11.95 -4.52
N LEU A 21 12.83 11.59 -5.80
CA LEU A 21 13.27 12.48 -6.88
C LEU A 21 12.15 12.98 -7.78
N TRP A 22 11.04 12.24 -7.93
CA TRP A 22 10.06 12.44 -8.99
C TRP A 22 9.51 13.87 -9.06
N ALA A 23 9.17 14.49 -7.93
CA ALA A 23 8.63 15.84 -7.91
C ALA A 23 9.67 16.88 -8.39
N ILE A 24 10.91 16.74 -7.95
CA ILE A 24 12.02 17.61 -8.33
C ILE A 24 12.41 17.38 -9.78
N TYR A 25 12.40 16.13 -10.24
CA TYR A 25 12.66 15.80 -11.63
C TYR A 25 11.66 16.51 -12.57
N PHE A 26 10.36 16.38 -12.31
CA PHE A 26 9.36 16.99 -13.18
C PHE A 26 9.30 18.53 -13.08
N THR A 27 9.60 19.09 -11.90
CA THR A 27 9.57 20.55 -11.74
C THR A 27 10.87 21.23 -12.20
N ARG A 28 12.04 20.67 -11.90
CA ARG A 28 13.33 21.29 -12.23
C ARG A 28 13.92 20.83 -13.56
N VAL A 29 13.80 19.53 -13.88
CA VAL A 29 14.41 18.95 -15.09
C VAL A 29 13.48 19.11 -16.29
N VAL A 30 12.20 18.77 -16.13
CA VAL A 30 11.20 18.90 -17.21
C VAL A 30 10.59 20.31 -17.27
N GLY A 31 10.67 21.09 -16.18
CA GLY A 31 10.18 22.47 -16.14
C GLY A 31 8.67 22.62 -15.94
N LEU A 32 7.97 21.57 -15.46
CA LEU A 32 6.54 21.65 -15.17
C LEU A 32 6.27 22.42 -13.89
N SER A 33 5.17 23.15 -13.82
CA SER A 33 4.75 23.77 -12.56
C SER A 33 4.36 22.72 -11.51
N ALA A 34 4.60 23.00 -10.23
CA ALA A 34 4.23 22.10 -9.14
C ALA A 34 2.72 21.76 -9.17
N THR A 35 1.87 22.72 -9.55
CA THR A 35 0.42 22.54 -9.73
C THR A 35 0.12 21.54 -10.85
N ALA A 36 0.80 21.64 -12.00
CA ALA A 36 0.63 20.71 -13.11
C ALA A 36 1.03 19.29 -12.69
N VAL A 37 2.16 19.14 -12.00
CA VAL A 37 2.62 17.86 -11.48
C VAL A 37 1.60 17.27 -10.49
N GLY A 38 1.06 18.08 -9.57
CA GLY A 38 0.02 17.66 -8.63
C GLY A 38 -1.27 17.21 -9.32
N ILE A 39 -1.76 17.98 -10.29
CA ILE A 39 -2.97 17.64 -11.07
C ILE A 39 -2.74 16.34 -11.86
N GLY A 40 -1.61 16.21 -12.54
CA GLY A 40 -1.29 15.02 -13.31
C GLY A 40 -1.21 13.76 -12.45
N MET A 41 -0.63 13.85 -11.26
CA MET A 41 -0.61 12.75 -10.28
C MET A 41 -2.02 12.39 -9.80
N ALA A 42 -2.89 13.37 -9.52
CA ALA A 42 -4.26 13.11 -9.11
C ALA A 42 -5.07 12.40 -10.22
N ILE A 43 -4.93 12.84 -11.47
CA ILE A 43 -5.56 12.17 -12.63
C ILE A 43 -5.01 10.74 -12.78
N ALA A 44 -3.69 10.57 -12.71
CA ALA A 44 -3.05 9.26 -12.83
C ALA A 44 -3.48 8.30 -11.71
N ALA A 45 -3.63 8.79 -10.48
CA ALA A 45 -4.15 7.99 -9.37
C ALA A 45 -5.58 7.53 -9.62
N GLY A 46 -6.47 8.41 -10.10
CA GLY A 46 -7.86 8.08 -10.42
C GLY A 46 -7.98 7.06 -11.56
N VAL A 47 -7.28 7.27 -12.67
CA VAL A 47 -7.27 6.32 -13.81
C VAL A 47 -6.57 5.01 -13.42
N GLY A 48 -5.47 5.11 -12.66
CA GLY A 48 -4.74 3.95 -12.17
C GLY A 48 -5.60 3.04 -11.29
N LEU A 49 -6.50 3.61 -10.49
CA LEU A 49 -7.46 2.85 -9.69
C LEU A 49 -8.39 1.99 -10.57
N ALA A 50 -8.86 2.53 -11.69
CA ALA A 50 -9.72 1.81 -12.62
C ALA A 50 -9.03 0.60 -13.29
N SER A 51 -7.70 0.58 -13.38
CA SER A 51 -6.92 -0.51 -13.99
C SER A 51 -6.78 -1.76 -13.11
N VAL A 52 -6.99 -1.64 -11.79
CA VAL A 52 -6.71 -2.71 -10.81
C VAL A 52 -7.57 -3.94 -11.05
N ILE A 53 -8.90 -3.75 -11.21
CA ILE A 53 -9.84 -4.86 -11.40
C ILE A 53 -9.63 -5.57 -12.74
N PRO A 54 -9.49 -4.89 -13.89
CA PRO A 54 -9.18 -5.55 -15.18
C PRO A 54 -7.88 -6.35 -15.12
N LEU A 55 -6.80 -5.82 -14.54
CA LEU A 55 -5.52 -6.52 -14.45
C LEU A 55 -5.59 -7.74 -13.52
N GLY A 56 -6.32 -7.65 -12.41
CA GLY A 56 -6.57 -8.79 -11.54
C GLY A 56 -7.36 -9.91 -12.23
N ALA A 57 -8.42 -9.56 -12.96
CA ALA A 57 -9.21 -10.52 -13.75
C ALA A 57 -8.38 -11.13 -14.89
N LEU A 58 -7.46 -10.37 -15.48
CA LEU A 58 -6.57 -10.87 -16.52
C LEU A 58 -5.57 -11.91 -15.94
N ALA A 59 -5.11 -11.72 -14.71
CA ALA A 59 -4.25 -12.67 -14.02
C ALA A 59 -4.92 -14.03 -13.78
N ASP A 60 -6.23 -14.03 -13.51
CA ASP A 60 -7.01 -15.26 -13.39
C ASP A 60 -7.12 -15.99 -14.74
N ARG A 61 -7.24 -15.22 -15.85
CA ARG A 61 -7.41 -15.79 -17.20
C ARG A 61 -6.12 -16.34 -17.82
N TYR A 62 -4.98 -15.65 -17.63
CA TYR A 62 -3.73 -15.93 -18.35
C TYR A 62 -2.57 -16.39 -17.46
N ASN A 63 -2.80 -16.71 -16.19
CA ASN A 63 -1.79 -17.01 -15.19
C ASN A 63 -1.14 -15.73 -14.59
N ALA A 64 -1.20 -15.64 -13.26
CA ALA A 64 -0.70 -14.50 -12.50
C ALA A 64 0.79 -14.21 -12.74
N ARG A 65 1.63 -15.26 -12.95
CA ARG A 65 3.06 -15.07 -13.27
C ARG A 65 3.24 -14.35 -14.61
N THR A 66 2.54 -14.80 -15.65
CA THR A 66 2.66 -14.22 -16.99
C THR A 66 2.19 -12.78 -17.00
N ILE A 67 1.06 -12.49 -16.35
CA ILE A 67 0.53 -11.13 -16.26
C ILE A 67 1.47 -10.24 -15.42
N LEU A 68 2.02 -10.73 -14.30
CA LEU A 68 2.99 -9.97 -13.52
C LEU A 68 4.26 -9.66 -14.32
N LEU A 69 4.74 -10.62 -15.13
CA LEU A 69 5.88 -10.41 -16.02
C LEU A 69 5.60 -9.30 -17.04
N VAL A 70 4.44 -9.37 -17.72
CA VAL A 70 4.03 -8.35 -18.71
C VAL A 70 3.91 -6.97 -18.04
N ILE A 71 3.26 -6.90 -16.88
CA ILE A 71 3.13 -5.66 -16.10
C ILE A 71 4.50 -5.10 -15.76
N THR A 72 5.43 -5.93 -15.27
CA THR A 72 6.76 -5.46 -14.84
C THR A 72 7.60 -4.97 -16.01
N VAL A 73 7.53 -5.65 -17.16
CA VAL A 73 8.18 -5.19 -18.41
C VAL A 73 7.57 -3.86 -18.85
N ALA A 74 6.24 -3.74 -18.84
CA ALA A 74 5.56 -2.49 -19.19
C ALA A 74 5.90 -1.36 -18.19
N GLN A 75 6.10 -1.65 -16.91
CA GLN A 75 6.59 -0.67 -15.91
C GLN A 75 8.01 -0.20 -16.24
N ALA A 76 8.90 -1.09 -16.70
CA ALA A 76 10.25 -0.71 -17.13
C ALA A 76 10.18 0.28 -18.32
N PHE A 77 9.32 0.01 -19.32
CA PHE A 77 9.11 0.93 -20.44
C PHE A 77 8.48 2.26 -19.99
N ALA A 78 7.46 2.23 -19.15
CA ALA A 78 6.84 3.44 -18.61
C ALA A 78 7.84 4.27 -17.79
N MET A 79 8.72 3.62 -17.01
CA MET A 79 9.79 4.32 -16.29
C MET A 79 10.82 4.93 -17.23
N ALA A 80 11.28 4.17 -18.23
CA ALA A 80 12.22 4.67 -19.21
C ALA A 80 11.65 5.85 -20.04
N SER A 81 10.33 5.86 -20.32
CA SER A 81 9.69 6.93 -21.08
C SER A 81 9.79 8.29 -20.38
N TYR A 82 10.00 8.36 -19.07
CA TYR A 82 10.23 9.63 -18.37
C TYR A 82 11.47 10.38 -18.87
N LEU A 83 12.45 9.68 -19.45
CA LEU A 83 13.62 10.31 -20.08
C LEU A 83 13.28 11.11 -21.35
N LEU A 84 12.13 10.83 -21.97
CA LEU A 84 11.64 11.46 -23.20
C LEU A 84 10.54 12.49 -22.94
N VAL A 85 10.19 12.71 -21.67
CA VAL A 85 9.14 13.66 -21.29
C VAL A 85 9.70 15.08 -21.30
N ASP A 86 9.11 15.92 -22.14
CA ASP A 86 9.42 17.35 -22.29
C ASP A 86 8.20 18.26 -22.03
N ALA A 87 6.99 17.68 -21.93
CA ALA A 87 5.74 18.40 -21.76
C ALA A 87 4.78 17.71 -20.80
N PHE A 88 3.77 18.46 -20.33
CA PHE A 88 2.74 17.95 -19.42
C PHE A 88 2.01 16.72 -19.96
N THR A 89 1.69 16.67 -21.24
CA THR A 89 0.98 15.55 -21.86
C THR A 89 1.79 14.25 -21.78
N GLY A 90 3.10 14.32 -22.10
CA GLY A 90 4.01 13.18 -21.97
C GLY A 90 4.11 12.69 -20.52
N PHE A 91 4.28 13.64 -19.58
CA PHE A 91 4.27 13.35 -18.15
C PHE A 91 2.97 12.64 -17.72
N LEU A 92 1.81 13.19 -18.10
CA LEU A 92 0.50 12.65 -17.72
C LEU A 92 0.30 11.24 -18.24
N LEU A 93 0.56 10.99 -19.54
CA LEU A 93 0.38 9.67 -20.15
C LEU A 93 1.31 8.62 -19.53
N ALA A 94 2.61 8.92 -19.39
CA ALA A 94 3.57 8.02 -18.78
C ALA A 94 3.20 7.69 -17.32
N THR A 95 2.74 8.71 -16.56
CA THR A 95 2.37 8.55 -15.16
C THR A 95 1.07 7.74 -15.00
N ILE A 96 0.06 7.96 -15.85
CA ILE A 96 -1.16 7.14 -15.87
C ILE A 96 -0.82 5.66 -16.06
N VAL A 97 0.02 5.37 -17.05
CA VAL A 97 0.45 4.00 -17.34
C VAL A 97 1.23 3.42 -16.16
N PHE A 98 2.23 4.14 -15.65
CA PHE A 98 3.07 3.69 -14.55
C PHE A 98 2.27 3.42 -13.27
N VAL A 99 1.39 4.34 -12.85
CA VAL A 99 0.56 4.22 -11.64
C VAL A 99 -0.47 3.09 -11.81
N GLY A 100 -1.10 2.98 -12.98
CA GLY A 100 -2.04 1.92 -13.28
C GLY A 100 -1.40 0.52 -13.19
N LEU A 101 -0.23 0.35 -13.79
CA LEU A 101 0.53 -0.89 -13.73
C LEU A 101 1.02 -1.20 -12.30
N THR A 102 1.38 -0.17 -11.52
CA THR A 102 1.82 -0.34 -10.13
C THR A 102 0.70 -0.88 -9.26
N ASN A 103 -0.48 -0.26 -9.31
CA ASN A 103 -1.65 -0.68 -8.53
C ASN A 103 -2.15 -2.06 -8.95
N GLY A 104 -2.31 -2.31 -10.26
CA GLY A 104 -2.71 -3.62 -10.77
C GLY A 104 -1.68 -4.71 -10.49
N GLY A 105 -0.38 -4.40 -10.62
CA GLY A 105 0.72 -5.31 -10.34
C GLY A 105 0.76 -5.77 -8.88
N GLN A 106 0.32 -4.92 -7.96
CA GLN A 106 0.19 -5.29 -6.55
C GLN A 106 -0.86 -6.39 -6.34
N ALA A 107 -2.04 -6.25 -6.95
CA ALA A 107 -3.10 -7.25 -6.89
C ALA A 107 -2.65 -8.59 -7.51
N VAL A 108 -2.05 -8.53 -8.71
CA VAL A 108 -1.54 -9.72 -9.42
C VAL A 108 -0.45 -10.42 -8.64
N ARG A 109 0.46 -9.68 -8.00
CA ARG A 109 1.52 -10.25 -7.14
C ARG A 109 0.93 -10.99 -5.93
N THR A 110 -0.07 -10.40 -5.28
CA THR A 110 -0.76 -11.05 -4.15
C THR A 110 -1.46 -12.33 -4.61
N ALA A 111 -2.13 -12.31 -5.78
CA ALA A 111 -2.74 -13.48 -6.38
C ALA A 111 -1.70 -14.56 -6.74
N LEU A 112 -0.53 -14.18 -7.28
CA LEU A 112 0.57 -15.11 -7.55
C LEU A 112 1.07 -15.79 -6.28
N VAL A 113 1.29 -15.04 -5.19
CA VAL A 113 1.69 -15.60 -3.90
C VAL A 113 0.64 -16.58 -3.38
N ALA A 114 -0.65 -16.24 -3.49
CA ALA A 114 -1.75 -17.11 -3.12
C ALA A 114 -1.81 -18.40 -3.96
N GLY A 115 -1.39 -18.33 -5.22
CA GLY A 115 -1.29 -19.52 -6.11
C GLY A 115 -0.05 -20.40 -5.87
N LEU A 116 1.03 -19.81 -5.35
CA LEU A 116 2.28 -20.53 -5.06
C LEU A 116 2.30 -21.23 -3.70
N VAL A 117 1.53 -20.71 -2.76
CA VAL A 117 1.49 -21.18 -1.37
C VAL A 117 0.09 -21.69 -1.08
N SER A 118 -0.05 -22.97 -0.74
CA SER A 118 -1.35 -23.61 -0.52
C SER A 118 -1.97 -23.28 0.84
N ASP A 119 -1.13 -23.15 1.88
CA ASP A 119 -1.58 -22.84 3.23
C ASP A 119 -1.81 -21.34 3.45
N ASN A 120 -2.97 -20.96 3.98
CA ASN A 120 -3.34 -19.56 4.19
C ASN A 120 -2.44 -18.83 5.20
N ALA A 121 -2.01 -19.51 6.27
CA ALA A 121 -1.10 -18.90 7.24
C ALA A 121 0.29 -18.64 6.63
N ALA A 122 0.76 -19.57 5.79
CA ALA A 122 2.00 -19.41 5.03
C ALA A 122 1.87 -18.28 3.96
N ARG A 123 0.69 -18.11 3.33
CA ARG A 123 0.40 -16.98 2.42
C ARG A 123 0.57 -15.63 3.12
N VAL A 124 -0.04 -15.45 4.30
CA VAL A 124 0.09 -14.22 5.08
C VAL A 124 1.55 -13.96 5.47
N THR A 125 2.28 -14.99 5.88
CA THR A 125 3.71 -14.88 6.20
C THR A 125 4.54 -14.50 4.96
N ALA A 126 4.25 -15.08 3.80
CA ALA A 126 4.94 -14.76 2.54
C ALA A 126 4.71 -13.29 2.12
N LEU A 127 3.48 -12.77 2.28
CA LEU A 127 3.17 -11.36 2.03
C LEU A 127 3.90 -10.43 3.00
N ALA A 128 4.01 -10.83 4.29
CA ALA A 128 4.79 -10.09 5.28
C ALA A 128 6.28 -10.02 4.90
N GLN A 129 6.88 -11.13 4.45
CA GLN A 129 8.26 -11.16 3.97
C GLN A 129 8.48 -10.25 2.75
N LEU A 130 7.53 -10.26 1.79
CA LEU A 130 7.59 -9.36 0.63
C LEU A 130 7.52 -7.88 1.06
N ARG A 131 6.72 -7.56 2.05
CA ARG A 131 6.64 -6.20 2.59
C ARG A 131 7.95 -5.79 3.27
N VAL A 132 8.55 -6.65 4.07
CA VAL A 132 9.86 -6.37 4.69
C VAL A 132 10.92 -6.13 3.61
N ALA A 133 11.02 -7.00 2.60
CA ALA A 133 11.95 -6.81 1.49
C ALA A 133 11.71 -5.47 0.76
N GLN A 134 10.42 -5.11 0.57
CA GLN A 134 10.04 -3.83 -0.01
C GLN A 134 10.49 -2.64 0.84
N HIS A 135 10.24 -2.63 2.14
CA HIS A 135 10.61 -1.51 3.01
C HIS A 135 12.12 -1.34 3.14
N VAL A 136 12.87 -2.44 3.22
CA VAL A 136 14.35 -2.40 3.23
C VAL A 136 14.88 -1.82 1.93
N GLY A 137 14.40 -2.32 0.78
CA GLY A 137 14.79 -1.80 -0.53
C GLY A 137 14.43 -0.33 -0.69
N TYR A 138 13.20 0.03 -0.31
CA TYR A 138 12.70 1.41 -0.41
C TYR A 138 13.51 2.40 0.43
N ALA A 139 13.86 2.05 1.68
CA ALA A 139 14.69 2.88 2.55
C ALA A 139 16.10 3.09 1.98
N ALA A 140 16.72 2.01 1.47
CA ALA A 140 18.03 2.10 0.81
C ALA A 140 17.97 2.98 -0.44
N GLY A 141 16.92 2.82 -1.25
CA GLY A 141 16.68 3.65 -2.45
C GLY A 141 16.43 5.11 -2.12
N ALA A 142 15.64 5.41 -1.10
CA ALA A 142 15.41 6.78 -0.65
C ALA A 142 16.70 7.46 -0.17
N GLY A 143 17.57 6.71 0.55
CA GLY A 143 18.89 7.19 0.92
C GLY A 143 19.78 7.51 -0.31
N ALA A 144 19.77 6.66 -1.33
CA ALA A 144 20.45 6.93 -2.60
C ALA A 144 19.85 8.16 -3.30
N GLY A 145 18.52 8.34 -3.26
CA GLY A 145 17.83 9.50 -3.80
C GLY A 145 18.27 10.81 -3.13
N ALA A 146 18.46 10.80 -1.82
CA ALA A 146 19.00 11.95 -1.11
C ALA A 146 20.41 12.35 -1.61
N LEU A 147 21.26 11.37 -1.93
CA LEU A 147 22.58 11.63 -2.52
C LEU A 147 22.47 12.23 -3.94
N VAL A 148 21.51 11.76 -4.74
CA VAL A 148 21.24 12.36 -6.07
C VAL A 148 20.83 13.81 -5.94
N LEU A 149 19.99 14.16 -4.96
CA LEU A 149 19.57 15.54 -4.69
C LEU A 149 20.76 16.46 -4.30
N THR A 150 21.73 15.93 -3.56
CA THR A 150 22.93 16.73 -3.21
C THR A 150 23.81 17.02 -4.42
N ALA A 151 23.84 16.10 -5.40
CA ALA A 151 24.61 16.30 -6.63
C ALA A 151 23.96 17.33 -7.57
N ASP A 152 22.63 17.42 -7.59
CA ASP A 152 21.77 18.36 -8.34
C ASP A 152 22.22 18.59 -9.80
N ARG A 153 22.46 17.49 -10.54
CA ARG A 153 22.93 17.52 -11.94
C ARG A 153 22.02 16.68 -12.82
N LEU A 154 21.69 17.18 -14.02
CA LEU A 154 20.83 16.49 -14.99
C LEU A 154 21.27 15.04 -15.28
N PRO A 155 22.55 14.72 -15.56
CA PRO A 155 22.94 13.33 -15.81
C PRO A 155 22.71 12.39 -14.62
N VAL A 156 22.77 12.92 -13.39
CA VAL A 156 22.55 12.13 -12.17
C VAL A 156 21.05 11.80 -11.98
N TYR A 157 20.17 12.76 -12.28
CA TYR A 157 18.72 12.54 -12.32
C TYR A 157 18.33 11.51 -13.39
N GLN A 158 18.88 11.65 -14.61
CA GLN A 158 18.65 10.68 -15.69
C GLN A 158 19.18 9.29 -15.32
N GLY A 159 20.36 9.24 -14.69
CA GLY A 159 20.93 8.01 -14.18
C GLY A 159 20.01 7.31 -13.15
N ALA A 160 19.34 8.07 -12.28
CA ALA A 160 18.37 7.53 -11.33
C ALA A 160 17.15 6.90 -12.03
N VAL A 161 16.65 7.51 -13.12
CA VAL A 161 15.58 6.93 -13.96
C VAL A 161 16.05 5.61 -14.59
N VAL A 162 17.26 5.58 -15.14
CA VAL A 162 17.87 4.36 -15.72
C VAL A 162 18.03 3.28 -14.68
N VAL A 163 18.55 3.59 -13.49
CA VAL A 163 18.68 2.64 -12.37
C VAL A 163 17.33 2.06 -12.01
N ASN A 164 16.30 2.87 -11.86
CA ASN A 164 14.97 2.35 -11.54
C ASN A 164 14.40 1.49 -12.67
N THR A 165 14.59 1.88 -13.93
CA THR A 165 14.24 1.05 -15.10
C THR A 165 14.91 -0.33 -15.02
N VAL A 166 16.22 -0.38 -14.74
CA VAL A 166 16.99 -1.62 -14.60
C VAL A 166 16.44 -2.47 -13.45
N THR A 167 16.04 -1.88 -12.34
CA THR A 167 15.43 -2.66 -11.23
C THR A 167 14.14 -3.36 -11.64
N PHE A 168 13.29 -2.74 -12.48
CA PHE A 168 12.11 -3.40 -13.06
C PHE A 168 12.50 -4.51 -14.04
N VAL A 169 13.53 -4.33 -14.85
CA VAL A 169 14.04 -5.40 -15.73
C VAL A 169 14.53 -6.59 -14.91
N VAL A 170 15.28 -6.36 -13.85
CA VAL A 170 15.73 -7.42 -12.93
C VAL A 170 14.54 -8.12 -12.29
N LEU A 171 13.53 -7.38 -11.82
CA LEU A 171 12.30 -7.98 -11.29
C LEU A 171 11.57 -8.83 -12.34
N ALA A 172 11.51 -8.38 -13.59
CA ALA A 172 10.90 -9.14 -14.70
C ALA A 172 11.67 -10.45 -14.95
N VAL A 173 13.01 -10.38 -15.05
CA VAL A 173 13.86 -11.55 -15.22
C VAL A 173 13.68 -12.56 -14.07
N LEU A 174 13.73 -12.11 -12.82
CA LEU A 174 13.51 -12.97 -11.66
C LEU A 174 12.10 -13.58 -11.64
N THR A 175 11.08 -12.80 -12.04
CA THR A 175 9.70 -13.27 -12.14
C THR A 175 9.54 -14.35 -13.21
N ALA A 176 10.28 -14.28 -14.31
CA ALA A 176 10.27 -15.30 -15.37
C ALA A 176 10.74 -16.69 -14.88
N PHE A 177 11.59 -16.75 -13.87
CA PHE A 177 12.06 -18.00 -13.25
C PHE A 177 11.19 -18.47 -12.07
N VAL A 178 10.16 -17.73 -11.70
CA VAL A 178 9.20 -18.16 -10.68
C VAL A 178 8.32 -19.26 -11.26
N PRO A 179 8.05 -20.37 -10.54
CA PRO A 179 7.11 -21.37 -11.02
C PRO A 179 5.74 -20.75 -11.34
N ALA A 180 5.11 -21.23 -12.39
CA ALA A 180 3.71 -20.91 -12.63
C ALA A 180 2.88 -21.46 -11.47
N GLY A 181 2.23 -20.59 -10.68
CA GLY A 181 1.34 -21.01 -9.63
C GLY A 181 0.19 -21.87 -10.19
N ARG A 182 -0.51 -22.60 -9.34
CA ARG A 182 -1.71 -23.34 -9.76
C ARG A 182 -2.71 -22.36 -10.39
N THR A 183 -2.94 -22.53 -11.68
CA THR A 183 -3.98 -21.83 -12.41
C THR A 183 -5.19 -22.74 -12.42
N GLU A 184 -6.16 -22.48 -11.59
CA GLU A 184 -7.48 -23.08 -11.74
C GLU A 184 -8.14 -22.43 -12.96
N ARG A 185 -9.00 -23.19 -13.68
CA ARG A 185 -9.74 -22.61 -14.81
C ARG A 185 -10.50 -21.38 -14.32
N PRO A 186 -10.33 -20.20 -14.97
CA PRO A 186 -11.01 -18.99 -14.52
C PRO A 186 -12.52 -19.23 -14.51
N ALA A 187 -13.15 -18.90 -13.39
CA ALA A 187 -14.60 -18.89 -13.34
C ALA A 187 -15.12 -17.87 -14.36
N PRO A 188 -16.08 -18.24 -15.23
CA PRO A 188 -16.72 -17.28 -16.09
C PRO A 188 -17.21 -16.08 -15.28
N ARG A 189 -16.78 -14.87 -15.65
CA ARG A 189 -17.16 -13.62 -14.96
C ARG A 189 -16.58 -13.45 -13.53
N ALA A 190 -15.36 -13.93 -13.25
CA ALA A 190 -14.68 -13.84 -11.96
C ALA A 190 -14.73 -12.42 -11.34
N ALA A 191 -14.45 -11.38 -12.11
CA ALA A 191 -14.51 -9.99 -11.64
C ALA A 191 -15.92 -9.59 -11.15
N ARG A 192 -16.97 -9.98 -11.91
CA ARG A 192 -18.36 -9.69 -11.52
C ARG A 192 -18.78 -10.47 -10.27
N ARG A 193 -18.27 -11.70 -10.11
CA ARG A 193 -18.49 -12.53 -8.93
C ARG A 193 -17.87 -11.87 -7.70
N ALA A 194 -16.60 -11.46 -7.78
CA ALA A 194 -15.88 -10.81 -6.67
C ALA A 194 -16.56 -9.50 -6.23
N LEU A 195 -17.01 -8.65 -7.18
CA LEU A 195 -17.74 -7.42 -6.89
C LEU A 195 -19.14 -7.65 -6.32
N ARG A 196 -19.77 -8.79 -6.61
CA ARG A 196 -21.10 -9.17 -6.11
C ARG A 196 -21.07 -9.95 -4.80
N ASP A 197 -19.91 -10.42 -4.39
CA ASP A 197 -19.69 -11.05 -3.08
C ASP A 197 -19.77 -9.99 -1.97
N ARG A 198 -21.03 -9.62 -1.63
CA ARG A 198 -21.31 -8.55 -0.64
C ARG A 198 -20.59 -8.75 0.69
N PRO A 199 -20.55 -9.97 1.28
CA PRO A 199 -19.81 -10.19 2.51
C PRO A 199 -18.32 -9.89 2.36
N TYR A 200 -17.68 -10.36 1.28
CA TYR A 200 -16.27 -10.09 1.02
C TYR A 200 -16.00 -8.59 0.82
N VAL A 201 -16.78 -7.95 -0.04
CA VAL A 201 -16.65 -6.51 -0.32
C VAL A 201 -16.82 -5.69 0.97
N ALA A 202 -17.80 -6.03 1.81
CA ALA A 202 -18.01 -5.36 3.09
C ALA A 202 -16.80 -5.49 4.01
N VAL A 203 -16.24 -6.70 4.17
CA VAL A 203 -15.05 -6.94 5.01
C VAL A 203 -13.85 -6.16 4.51
N VAL A 204 -13.51 -6.30 3.22
CA VAL A 204 -12.28 -5.67 2.70
C VAL A 204 -12.40 -4.16 2.60
N SER A 205 -13.58 -3.60 2.25
CA SER A 205 -13.79 -2.15 2.19
C SER A 205 -13.76 -1.51 3.58
N THR A 206 -14.40 -2.14 4.57
CA THR A 206 -14.37 -1.67 5.96
C THR A 206 -12.94 -1.71 6.50
N THR A 207 -12.23 -2.81 6.31
CA THR A 207 -10.84 -2.93 6.75
C THR A 207 -9.91 -1.96 6.02
N ALA A 208 -10.19 -1.67 4.73
CA ALA A 208 -9.39 -0.75 3.92
C ALA A 208 -9.36 0.68 4.48
N VAL A 209 -10.40 1.12 5.22
CA VAL A 209 -10.39 2.46 5.83
C VAL A 209 -9.22 2.63 6.81
N LEU A 210 -8.75 1.55 7.44
CA LEU A 210 -7.57 1.60 8.30
C LEU A 210 -6.29 1.99 7.52
N ALA A 211 -6.27 1.88 6.18
CA ALA A 211 -5.17 2.37 5.33
C ALA A 211 -4.94 3.88 5.42
N MET A 212 -5.89 4.65 5.95
CA MET A 212 -5.69 6.06 6.26
C MET A 212 -4.49 6.29 7.19
N CYS A 213 -4.05 5.27 7.94
CA CYS A 213 -2.86 5.35 8.80
C CYS A 213 -1.60 5.80 8.05
N TRP A 214 -1.49 5.50 6.76
CA TRP A 214 -0.32 5.96 5.97
C TRP A 214 -0.34 7.47 5.71
N ALA A 215 -1.52 8.06 5.50
CA ALA A 215 -1.66 9.51 5.38
C ALA A 215 -1.43 10.23 6.71
N MET A 216 -1.61 9.54 7.84
CA MET A 216 -1.25 10.06 9.15
C MET A 216 0.23 10.47 9.22
N LEU A 217 1.14 9.62 8.71
CA LEU A 217 2.58 9.91 8.72
C LEU A 217 3.03 10.81 7.57
N SER A 218 2.42 10.67 6.38
CA SER A 218 2.85 11.42 5.19
C SER A 218 2.25 12.82 5.09
N THR A 219 1.12 13.06 5.75
CA THR A 219 0.36 14.31 5.62
C THR A 219 -0.02 14.88 7.00
N GLY A 220 -0.75 14.11 7.80
CA GLY A 220 -1.34 14.59 9.05
C GLY A 220 -0.30 15.06 10.06
N LEU A 221 0.66 14.19 10.39
CA LEU A 221 1.69 14.51 11.41
C LEU A 221 2.62 15.66 10.99
N PRO A 222 3.15 15.72 9.75
CA PRO A 222 3.93 16.86 9.31
C PRO A 222 3.17 18.19 9.36
N LEU A 223 1.92 18.22 8.90
CA LEU A 223 1.07 19.41 8.96
C LEU A 223 0.83 19.86 10.41
N TRP A 224 0.53 18.91 11.30
CA TRP A 224 0.29 19.17 12.71
C TRP A 224 1.52 19.74 13.42
N ILE A 225 2.70 19.12 13.22
CA ILE A 225 3.95 19.59 13.82
C ILE A 225 4.28 20.99 13.30
N ALA A 226 4.11 21.25 11.99
CA ALA A 226 4.43 22.55 11.39
C ALA A 226 3.49 23.68 11.81
N GLY A 227 2.19 23.40 11.95
CA GLY A 227 1.16 24.42 12.13
C GLY A 227 0.66 24.57 13.56
N SER A 228 0.78 23.56 14.42
CA SER A 228 0.07 23.50 15.69
C SER A 228 0.96 23.19 16.90
N THR A 229 2.26 22.98 16.70
CA THR A 229 3.18 22.66 17.80
C THR A 229 4.44 23.52 17.75
N SER A 230 5.17 23.60 18.88
CA SER A 230 6.52 24.19 18.93
C SER A 230 7.64 23.16 18.74
N LEU A 231 7.28 21.93 18.30
CA LEU A 231 8.24 20.83 18.15
C LEU A 231 9.05 20.96 16.85
N PRO A 232 10.29 20.44 16.82
CA PRO A 232 11.12 20.50 15.61
C PRO A 232 10.47 19.74 14.44
N LEU A 233 10.44 20.32 13.26
CA LEU A 233 9.91 19.69 12.02
C LEU A 233 10.60 18.35 11.68
N GLY A 234 11.90 18.22 12.03
CA GLY A 234 12.65 16.97 11.84
C GLY A 234 12.09 15.77 12.61
N LEU A 235 11.22 15.99 13.61
CA LEU A 235 10.57 14.92 14.37
C LEU A 235 9.67 14.04 13.47
N SER A 236 9.02 14.62 12.45
CA SER A 236 8.25 13.84 11.48
C SER A 236 9.13 12.84 10.72
N GLY A 237 10.35 13.22 10.35
CA GLY A 237 11.33 12.32 9.74
C GLY A 237 11.75 11.19 10.67
N ILE A 238 11.99 11.49 11.96
CA ILE A 238 12.32 10.47 12.98
C ILE A 238 11.19 9.45 13.11
N VAL A 239 9.93 9.89 13.12
CA VAL A 239 8.77 9.00 13.18
C VAL A 239 8.70 8.07 11.96
N VAL A 240 9.00 8.57 10.77
CA VAL A 240 9.06 7.73 9.54
C VAL A 240 10.18 6.69 9.64
N ILE A 241 11.33 7.05 10.21
CA ILE A 241 12.43 6.10 10.46
C ILE A 241 12.00 5.01 11.46
N ILE A 242 11.37 5.38 12.57
CA ILE A 242 10.82 4.45 13.56
C ILE A 242 9.85 3.48 12.90
N SER A 243 8.91 3.99 12.08
CA SER A 243 7.95 3.17 11.34
C SER A 243 8.66 2.21 10.38
N SER A 244 9.62 2.70 9.58
CA SER A 244 10.32 1.88 8.59
C SER A 244 11.15 0.76 9.24
N VAL A 245 11.90 1.06 10.27
CA VAL A 245 12.70 0.09 11.05
C VAL A 245 11.77 -0.90 11.76
N GLY A 246 10.71 -0.40 12.38
CA GLY A 246 9.73 -1.24 13.06
C GLY A 246 9.01 -2.20 12.11
N ILE A 247 8.62 -1.75 10.92
CA ILE A 247 8.03 -2.62 9.88
C ILE A 247 9.03 -3.71 9.47
N ALA A 248 10.28 -3.34 9.20
CA ALA A 248 11.30 -4.29 8.81
C ALA A 248 11.52 -5.38 9.88
N ALA A 249 11.51 -5.00 11.16
CA ALA A 249 11.74 -5.92 12.28
C ALA A 249 10.49 -6.72 12.67
N LEU A 250 9.31 -6.09 12.70
CA LEU A 250 8.13 -6.63 13.38
C LEU A 250 7.01 -7.11 12.43
N GLN A 251 7.05 -6.84 11.12
CA GLN A 251 5.96 -7.24 10.22
C GLN A 251 5.79 -8.75 10.14
N ILE A 252 6.87 -9.53 10.11
CA ILE A 252 6.79 -10.99 10.08
C ILE A 252 6.19 -11.56 11.39
N PRO A 253 6.69 -11.18 12.58
CA PRO A 253 6.01 -11.54 13.83
C PRO A 253 4.55 -11.14 13.88
N ALA A 254 4.21 -9.90 13.48
CA ALA A 254 2.84 -9.38 13.49
C ALA A 254 1.90 -10.21 12.60
N SER A 255 2.39 -10.73 11.47
CA SER A 255 1.59 -11.55 10.57
C SER A 255 1.05 -12.84 11.20
N ARG A 256 1.66 -13.31 12.30
CA ARG A 256 1.21 -14.52 13.03
C ARG A 256 -0.16 -14.33 13.69
N PHE A 257 -0.53 -13.09 14.00
CA PHE A 257 -1.82 -12.76 14.60
C PHE A 257 -2.98 -12.67 13.60
N ALA A 258 -2.73 -12.94 12.30
CA ALA A 258 -3.74 -12.84 11.24
C ALA A 258 -3.82 -14.11 10.36
N ARG A 259 -3.48 -15.26 10.88
CA ARG A 259 -3.41 -16.53 10.11
C ARG A 259 -4.78 -17.11 9.80
N THR A 260 -5.75 -16.93 10.71
CA THR A 260 -7.14 -17.35 10.49
C THR A 260 -8.04 -16.13 10.34
N PRO A 261 -9.23 -16.26 9.71
CA PRO A 261 -10.17 -15.14 9.55
C PRO A 261 -10.55 -14.49 10.89
N GLU A 262 -10.75 -15.28 11.93
CA GLU A 262 -11.13 -14.82 13.25
C GLU A 262 -9.98 -14.05 13.92
N GLN A 263 -8.74 -14.57 13.82
CA GLN A 263 -7.55 -13.87 14.30
C GLN A 263 -7.37 -12.55 13.57
N ALA A 264 -7.48 -12.56 12.23
CA ALA A 264 -7.35 -11.38 11.41
C ALA A 264 -8.39 -10.31 11.75
N ALA A 265 -9.64 -10.73 11.99
CA ALA A 265 -10.71 -9.82 12.39
C ALA A 265 -10.46 -9.20 13.79
N ARG A 266 -9.97 -9.97 14.76
CA ARG A 266 -9.56 -9.43 16.08
C ARG A 266 -8.39 -8.48 15.95
N THR A 267 -7.39 -8.82 15.12
CA THR A 267 -6.23 -7.99 14.86
C THR A 267 -6.64 -6.66 14.22
N ALA A 268 -7.64 -6.64 13.33
CA ALA A 268 -8.18 -5.41 12.76
C ALA A 268 -8.77 -4.49 13.85
N VAL A 269 -9.49 -5.05 14.84
CA VAL A 269 -10.04 -4.26 15.96
C VAL A 269 -8.91 -3.66 16.80
N TRP A 270 -7.93 -4.46 17.21
CA TRP A 270 -6.79 -3.96 17.98
C TRP A 270 -5.99 -2.91 17.21
N SER A 271 -5.85 -3.09 15.89
CA SER A 271 -5.22 -2.12 15.01
C SER A 271 -5.97 -0.78 15.02
N GLY A 272 -7.29 -0.82 14.84
CA GLY A 272 -8.12 0.41 14.89
C GLY A 272 -8.03 1.13 16.23
N LEU A 273 -8.03 0.39 17.34
CA LEU A 273 -7.88 0.96 18.68
C LEU A 273 -6.49 1.55 18.91
N ALA A 274 -5.42 0.90 18.43
CA ALA A 274 -4.07 1.42 18.53
C ALA A 274 -3.88 2.70 17.71
N LEU A 275 -4.44 2.76 16.48
CA LEU A 275 -4.46 3.97 15.66
C LEU A 275 -5.28 5.09 16.30
N ALA A 276 -6.43 4.77 16.89
CA ALA A 276 -7.23 5.74 17.62
C ALA A 276 -6.48 6.32 18.83
N ALA A 277 -5.83 5.45 19.62
CA ALA A 277 -5.01 5.88 20.76
C ALA A 277 -3.82 6.75 20.29
N SER A 278 -3.19 6.41 19.18
CA SER A 278 -2.16 7.24 18.56
C SER A 278 -2.68 8.64 18.21
N CYS A 279 -3.86 8.73 17.58
CA CYS A 279 -4.51 10.01 17.28
C CYS A 279 -4.80 10.84 18.55
N VAL A 280 -5.25 10.20 19.63
CA VAL A 280 -5.47 10.87 20.93
C VAL A 280 -4.16 11.43 21.47
N LEU A 281 -3.07 10.67 21.44
CA LEU A 281 -1.77 11.18 21.87
C LEU A 281 -1.27 12.34 21.02
N VAL A 282 -1.45 12.29 19.69
CA VAL A 282 -1.07 13.41 18.82
C VAL A 282 -1.92 14.65 19.12
N SER A 283 -3.24 14.50 19.37
CA SER A 283 -4.14 15.63 19.61
C SER A 283 -3.76 16.49 20.81
N ILE A 284 -3.14 15.90 21.85
CA ILE A 284 -2.73 16.63 23.06
C ILE A 284 -1.36 17.30 22.95
N THR A 285 -0.64 17.11 21.84
CA THR A 285 0.72 17.65 21.69
C THR A 285 0.78 19.14 21.35
N GLY A 286 -0.34 19.78 20.98
CA GLY A 286 -0.36 21.19 20.62
C GLY A 286 0.28 22.12 21.66
N PRO A 287 -0.11 22.05 22.94
CA PRO A 287 0.47 22.88 24.00
C PRO A 287 1.79 22.33 24.58
N LEU A 288 2.22 21.13 24.19
CA LEU A 288 3.41 20.49 24.75
C LEU A 288 4.68 20.97 24.04
N ALA A 289 5.72 21.24 24.83
CA ALA A 289 7.01 21.69 24.33
C ALA A 289 8.16 20.77 24.80
N GLY A 290 9.32 20.93 24.18
CA GLY A 290 10.57 20.27 24.58
C GLY A 290 10.46 18.74 24.65
N ALA A 291 11.12 18.15 25.64
CA ALA A 291 11.24 16.70 25.77
C ALA A 291 9.89 16.00 26.00
N VAL A 292 8.95 16.66 26.69
CA VAL A 292 7.61 16.07 26.94
C VAL A 292 6.85 15.89 25.63
N GLY A 293 6.78 16.93 24.79
CA GLY A 293 6.11 16.86 23.48
C GLY A 293 6.76 15.81 22.57
N VAL A 294 8.08 15.75 22.54
CA VAL A 294 8.82 14.73 21.77
C VAL A 294 8.48 13.31 22.26
N THR A 295 8.48 13.08 23.58
CA THR A 295 8.16 11.77 24.15
C THR A 295 6.74 11.33 23.79
N VAL A 296 5.76 12.24 23.85
CA VAL A 296 4.37 11.93 23.47
C VAL A 296 4.26 11.59 21.97
N ILE A 297 4.93 12.33 21.08
CA ILE A 297 4.96 11.99 19.64
C ILE A 297 5.62 10.63 19.40
N VAL A 298 6.71 10.30 20.08
CA VAL A 298 7.38 8.99 19.95
C VAL A 298 6.46 7.87 20.46
N ALA A 299 5.75 8.07 21.57
CA ALA A 299 4.75 7.11 22.06
C ALA A 299 3.59 6.95 21.06
N ALA A 300 3.10 8.05 20.49
CA ALA A 300 2.09 8.02 19.43
C ALA A 300 2.60 7.25 18.19
N ALA A 301 3.86 7.44 17.80
CA ALA A 301 4.48 6.72 16.69
C ALA A 301 4.58 5.20 16.97
N ALA A 302 4.88 4.79 18.20
CA ALA A 302 4.90 3.38 18.58
C ALA A 302 3.49 2.73 18.52
N LEU A 303 2.45 3.45 18.96
CA LEU A 303 1.06 3.00 18.81
C LEU A 303 0.63 2.97 17.35
N HIS A 304 1.00 3.99 16.56
CA HIS A 304 0.75 4.01 15.12
C HIS A 304 1.39 2.81 14.43
N LEU A 305 2.67 2.53 14.69
CA LEU A 305 3.38 1.37 14.14
C LEU A 305 2.67 0.06 14.50
N THR A 306 2.25 -0.10 15.76
CA THR A 306 1.49 -1.28 16.21
C THR A 306 0.18 -1.42 15.43
N GLY A 307 -0.55 -0.31 15.26
CA GLY A 307 -1.77 -0.26 14.48
C GLY A 307 -1.55 -0.55 13.00
N GLU A 308 -0.52 0.01 12.39
CA GLU A 308 -0.17 -0.23 10.98
C GLU A 308 0.20 -1.69 10.73
N LEU A 309 1.07 -2.28 11.56
CA LEU A 309 1.46 -3.69 11.47
C LEU A 309 0.24 -4.61 11.58
N GLY A 310 -0.64 -4.31 12.54
CA GLY A 310 -1.88 -5.04 12.75
C GLY A 310 -2.83 -4.91 11.56
N TYR A 311 -3.08 -3.68 11.07
CA TYR A 311 -3.92 -3.43 9.91
C TYR A 311 -3.47 -4.22 8.68
N VAL A 312 -2.19 -4.13 8.34
CA VAL A 312 -1.68 -4.79 7.14
C VAL A 312 -1.77 -6.31 7.26
N SER A 313 -1.43 -6.86 8.43
CA SER A 313 -1.55 -8.29 8.68
C SER A 313 -3.02 -8.75 8.61
N ALA A 314 -3.93 -7.99 9.22
CA ALA A 314 -5.37 -8.27 9.19
C ALA A 314 -5.95 -8.18 7.77
N SER A 315 -5.58 -7.16 7.00
CA SER A 315 -6.02 -6.98 5.61
C SER A 315 -5.62 -8.19 4.74
N TRP A 316 -4.36 -8.66 4.85
CA TRP A 316 -3.92 -9.87 4.16
C TRP A 316 -4.64 -11.13 4.66
N GLY A 317 -4.75 -11.29 5.99
CA GLY A 317 -5.44 -12.42 6.58
C GLY A 317 -6.89 -12.52 6.10
N LEU A 318 -7.64 -11.42 6.12
CA LEU A 318 -9.04 -11.38 5.67
C LEU A 318 -9.15 -11.57 4.17
N SER A 319 -8.37 -10.84 3.36
CA SER A 319 -8.47 -10.92 1.89
C SER A 319 -8.10 -12.31 1.37
N VAL A 320 -7.08 -12.96 1.94
CA VAL A 320 -6.60 -14.28 1.50
C VAL A 320 -7.50 -15.42 1.99
N ASN A 321 -7.99 -15.36 3.23
CA ASN A 321 -8.83 -16.43 3.78
C ASN A 321 -10.28 -16.38 3.26
N LEU A 322 -10.75 -15.21 2.81
CA LEU A 322 -12.11 -15.00 2.34
C LEU A 322 -12.22 -14.95 0.80
N MET A 323 -11.15 -15.08 0.04
CA MET A 323 -11.23 -15.13 -1.43
C MET A 323 -11.70 -16.48 -1.95
N ALA A 324 -12.31 -16.49 -3.14
CA ALA A 324 -12.57 -17.72 -3.87
C ALA A 324 -11.28 -18.16 -4.60
N GLU A 325 -10.92 -19.45 -4.47
CA GLU A 325 -9.68 -20.00 -5.02
C GLU A 325 -9.62 -19.97 -6.54
N ASP A 326 -10.78 -20.06 -7.21
CA ASP A 326 -10.94 -20.01 -8.67
C ASP A 326 -10.93 -18.58 -9.25
N ALA A 327 -10.88 -17.53 -8.39
CA ALA A 327 -10.94 -16.13 -8.78
C ALA A 327 -10.00 -15.22 -7.98
N ARG A 328 -8.84 -15.75 -7.58
CA ARG A 328 -7.87 -15.09 -6.67
C ARG A 328 -7.49 -13.69 -7.12
N GLY A 329 -7.21 -13.51 -8.41
CA GLY A 329 -6.81 -12.22 -8.97
C GLY A 329 -7.92 -11.19 -8.88
N ALA A 330 -9.17 -11.58 -9.19
CA ALA A 330 -10.33 -10.70 -9.10
C ALA A 330 -10.62 -10.28 -7.64
N TYR A 331 -10.58 -11.22 -6.70
CA TYR A 331 -10.77 -10.92 -5.28
C TYR A 331 -9.68 -10.03 -4.71
N GLN A 332 -8.41 -10.30 -5.03
CA GLN A 332 -7.31 -9.44 -4.61
C GLN A 332 -7.38 -8.05 -5.26
N ALA A 333 -7.85 -7.97 -6.51
CA ALA A 333 -8.08 -6.68 -7.17
C ALA A 333 -9.14 -5.84 -6.44
N VAL A 334 -10.25 -6.45 -6.00
CA VAL A 334 -11.28 -5.76 -5.20
C VAL A 334 -10.71 -5.24 -3.89
N SER A 335 -9.94 -6.07 -3.17
CA SER A 335 -9.26 -5.65 -1.92
C SER A 335 -8.28 -4.50 -2.16
N GLN A 336 -7.48 -4.59 -3.22
CA GLN A 336 -6.51 -3.55 -3.57
C GLN A 336 -7.20 -2.26 -4.02
N THR A 337 -8.30 -2.35 -4.78
CA THR A 337 -9.10 -1.18 -5.17
C THR A 337 -9.66 -0.46 -3.96
N ALA A 338 -10.21 -1.19 -2.98
CA ALA A 338 -10.70 -0.59 -1.75
C ALA A 338 -9.60 0.17 -1.00
N THR A 339 -8.42 -0.45 -0.85
CA THR A 339 -7.26 0.17 -0.20
C THR A 339 -6.77 1.41 -0.96
N ALA A 340 -6.62 1.32 -2.29
CA ALA A 340 -6.14 2.42 -3.12
C ALA A 340 -7.13 3.60 -3.14
N THR A 341 -8.44 3.32 -3.10
CA THR A 341 -9.47 4.36 -2.97
C THR A 341 -9.30 5.14 -1.67
N VAL A 342 -9.13 4.45 -0.55
CA VAL A 342 -8.90 5.12 0.74
C VAL A 342 -7.62 5.94 0.71
N GLN A 343 -6.52 5.41 0.19
CA GLN A 343 -5.25 6.12 0.09
C GLN A 343 -5.34 7.39 -0.77
N MET A 344 -6.15 7.37 -1.82
CA MET A 344 -6.36 8.54 -2.69
C MET A 344 -7.00 9.70 -1.94
N PHE A 345 -7.99 9.43 -1.07
CA PHE A 345 -8.72 10.48 -0.34
C PHE A 345 -8.15 10.80 1.04
N ALA A 346 -7.37 9.89 1.63
CA ALA A 346 -6.88 10.04 3.00
C ALA A 346 -6.10 11.34 3.25
N PRO A 347 -5.19 11.83 2.37
CA PRO A 347 -4.51 13.11 2.59
C PRO A 347 -5.49 14.28 2.69
N ALA A 348 -6.51 14.32 1.82
CA ALA A 348 -7.52 15.37 1.85
C ALA A 348 -8.36 15.31 3.14
N VAL A 349 -8.73 14.12 3.60
CA VAL A 349 -9.45 13.93 4.87
C VAL A 349 -8.63 14.47 6.04
N PHE A 350 -7.32 14.16 6.11
CA PHE A 350 -6.45 14.70 7.15
C PHE A 350 -6.35 16.22 7.08
N THR A 351 -6.11 16.78 5.89
CA THR A 351 -6.00 18.24 5.73
C THR A 351 -7.27 18.94 6.17
N LEU A 352 -8.43 18.52 5.66
CA LEU A 352 -9.72 19.13 6.01
C LEU A 352 -10.07 18.99 7.51
N ALA A 353 -9.78 17.84 8.10
CA ALA A 353 -10.03 17.62 9.52
C ALA A 353 -9.13 18.49 10.41
N LEU A 354 -7.86 18.64 10.07
CA LEU A 354 -6.91 19.43 10.85
C LEU A 354 -7.12 20.93 10.66
N ASP A 355 -7.37 21.39 9.43
CA ASP A 355 -7.63 22.81 9.16
C ASP A 355 -8.94 23.28 9.80
N GLY A 356 -10.00 22.45 9.77
CA GLY A 356 -11.31 22.82 10.31
C GLY A 356 -11.45 22.64 11.81
N LEU A 357 -10.82 21.63 12.41
CA LEU A 357 -11.05 21.21 13.79
C LEU A 357 -9.79 21.21 14.67
N GLY A 358 -8.61 21.45 14.12
CA GLY A 358 -7.35 21.42 14.85
C GLY A 358 -7.13 20.09 15.60
N ALA A 359 -6.93 20.15 16.92
CA ALA A 359 -6.80 18.95 17.77
C ALA A 359 -8.04 18.04 17.71
N GLY A 360 -9.25 18.61 17.54
CA GLY A 360 -10.48 17.85 17.34
C GLY A 360 -10.46 17.01 16.06
N GLY A 361 -9.73 17.42 15.03
CA GLY A 361 -9.55 16.66 13.80
C GLY A 361 -8.85 15.32 14.05
N TRP A 362 -7.85 15.29 14.93
CA TRP A 362 -7.21 14.03 15.37
C TRP A 362 -8.19 13.11 16.10
N LEU A 363 -9.03 13.65 16.99
CA LEU A 363 -10.04 12.87 17.71
C LEU A 363 -11.10 12.31 16.76
N LEU A 364 -11.53 13.09 15.77
CA LEU A 364 -12.45 12.63 14.72
C LEU A 364 -11.84 11.45 13.93
N ILE A 365 -10.60 11.57 13.47
CA ILE A 365 -9.90 10.51 12.73
C ILE A 365 -9.72 9.28 13.62
N GLY A 366 -9.34 9.46 14.88
CA GLY A 366 -9.26 8.38 15.86
C GLY A 366 -10.59 7.66 16.06
N ALA A 367 -11.70 8.40 16.16
CA ALA A 367 -13.03 7.83 16.23
C ALA A 367 -13.39 7.03 14.95
N ILE A 368 -13.03 7.53 13.76
CA ILE A 368 -13.20 6.80 12.50
C ILE A 368 -12.46 5.45 12.56
N PHE A 369 -11.19 5.41 12.98
CA PHE A 369 -10.43 4.17 13.10
C PHE A 369 -11.11 3.17 14.04
N ALA A 370 -11.56 3.60 15.22
CA ALA A 370 -12.22 2.74 16.19
C ALA A 370 -13.58 2.22 15.68
N LEU A 371 -14.42 3.12 15.14
CA LEU A 371 -15.78 2.79 14.68
C LEU A 371 -15.75 1.85 13.47
N VAL A 372 -14.81 2.04 12.55
CA VAL A 372 -14.69 1.20 11.36
C VAL A 372 -14.11 -0.18 11.69
N ALA A 373 -13.22 -0.28 12.66
CA ALA A 373 -12.66 -1.56 13.08
C ALA A 373 -13.66 -2.42 13.85
N ALA A 374 -14.56 -1.81 14.62
CA ALA A 374 -15.50 -2.52 15.50
C ALA A 374 -16.39 -3.57 14.79
N PRO A 375 -16.99 -3.32 13.61
CA PRO A 375 -17.86 -4.29 12.93
C PRO A 375 -17.10 -5.42 12.21
N VAL A 376 -15.78 -5.34 12.03
CA VAL A 376 -15.00 -6.31 11.24
C VAL A 376 -15.22 -7.76 11.69
N PRO A 377 -15.24 -8.11 13.01
CA PRO A 377 -15.52 -9.49 13.42
C PRO A 377 -16.92 -9.97 13.04
N ALA A 378 -17.94 -9.11 13.11
CA ALA A 378 -19.31 -9.46 12.73
C ALA A 378 -19.41 -9.68 11.21
N LEU A 379 -18.81 -8.80 10.41
CA LEU A 379 -18.75 -8.91 8.95
C LEU A 379 -18.00 -10.19 8.53
N THR A 380 -16.90 -10.52 9.20
CA THR A 380 -16.13 -11.73 8.93
C THR A 380 -16.94 -12.98 9.21
N ARG A 381 -17.68 -13.03 10.32
CA ARG A 381 -18.60 -14.14 10.63
C ARG A 381 -19.70 -14.27 9.59
N TRP A 382 -20.26 -13.16 9.12
CA TRP A 382 -21.22 -13.16 8.02
C TRP A 382 -20.63 -13.79 6.76
N ALA A 383 -19.42 -13.35 6.34
CA ALA A 383 -18.75 -13.90 5.18
C ALA A 383 -18.47 -15.41 5.28
N LEU A 384 -18.09 -15.91 6.45
CA LEU A 384 -17.85 -17.32 6.69
C LEU A 384 -19.13 -18.15 6.63
N ARG A 385 -20.24 -17.67 7.22
CA ARG A 385 -21.54 -18.35 7.18
C ARG A 385 -22.09 -18.49 5.76
N THR A 386 -21.95 -17.45 4.94
CA THR A 386 -22.42 -17.49 3.54
C THR A 386 -21.67 -18.57 2.74
N ARG A 387 -20.34 -18.70 2.96
CA ARG A 387 -19.53 -19.75 2.30
C ARG A 387 -19.88 -21.17 2.73
N SER A 388 -20.15 -21.35 4.02
CA SER A 388 -20.57 -22.66 4.54
C SER A 388 -21.93 -23.11 3.97
N ALA A 389 -22.85 -22.17 3.76
CA ALA A 389 -24.14 -22.44 3.14
C ALA A 389 -23.99 -22.84 1.66
N ASP A 390 -23.14 -22.15 0.91
CA ASP A 390 -22.86 -22.47 -0.51
C ASP A 390 -22.21 -23.84 -0.68
N ALA A 391 -21.31 -24.24 0.24
CA ALA A 391 -20.66 -25.54 0.22
C ALA A 391 -21.64 -26.71 0.55
N GLY A 392 -22.64 -26.47 1.38
CA GLY A 392 -23.67 -27.47 1.73
C GLY A 392 -24.67 -27.74 0.61
N VAL A 393 -24.91 -26.77 -0.28
CA VAL A 393 -25.83 -26.91 -1.43
C VAL A 393 -25.20 -27.72 -2.58
N VAL A 394 -23.89 -27.78 -2.69
CA VAL A 394 -23.17 -28.50 -3.77
C VAL A 394 -23.09 -30.01 -3.48
N HIS A 395 -23.39 -30.46 -2.27
CA HIS A 395 -23.35 -31.87 -1.83
C HIS A 395 -24.75 -32.52 -1.69
N GLN A 396 -25.82 -31.84 -2.07
CA GLN A 396 -27.17 -32.39 -2.25
C GLN A 396 -27.54 -32.44 -3.75
#